data_465ec32536ce2687260cb2b06dcca1f8
#
_entry.id   465ec32536ce2687260cb2b06dcca1f8
#
_cell.length_a   1.000
_cell.length_b   1.000
_cell.length_c   1.000
_cell.angle_alpha   90.00
_cell.angle_beta   90.00
_cell.angle_gamma   90.00
#
_symmetry.space_group_name_H-M   'P 1'
#
loop_
_entity.id
_entity.type
_entity.pdbx_description
1 polymer ?
#
loop_
_entity_poly.entity_id
_entity_poly.type
_entity_poly.pdbx_seq_one_letter_code
_entity_poly.pdbx_strand_id
1 'polypeptide(L)'
;VGSEMCIRDSSEEGGWNISSTDEGSQKMLEDEDETTTKIQMGSEVIDDYFIQDDISDDERMILNMGPQHPSTHGVLRLQVELEGEVVRRVQPVIGYLHTGMEKTGEELNYFQGPTNTTRMDYLSPFFNELVFSLATESLLELEVPDRASTIRILMTELNRISSHLVALATGGMDIGALSMMIFGFRERELILDFFEKTSGLRMNHNYIRPGGVAADLPDNWQKDVEEILKIIPEKLKDYDEMLLDNPIWQGRLKNVGILTTEECLAYGVTGPSLRASGYAWDLRKMQPYSGIDKYEFDIPVFEEGDVFARWRIKVLEIFESLKIVQQAMENMPKGPYKIQDKKITPPPRKRLDESMEALIHHFKIYTEGFKVPEGQVYTTVESPRGELGCFIVSDGSSKPYRMHVRGPSFCNLQALPVVMSDSPIADAVAAIASLDPVLGDVDR
;
A
#
# COMPACT_ATOMS: atom_id res chain seq x y z
N VAL A 1 17.27 -5.37 -6.80
CA VAL A 1 16.77 -5.31 -8.18
C VAL A 1 16.35 -3.88 -8.53
N GLY A 2 15.78 -3.10 -7.60
CA GLY A 2 15.35 -1.73 -7.88
C GLY A 2 16.46 -0.68 -8.01
N SER A 3 17.65 -0.90 -7.44
CA SER A 3 18.73 0.08 -7.45
C SER A 3 19.53 0.15 -8.75
N GLU A 4 19.53 -0.91 -9.55
CA GLU A 4 20.30 -0.95 -10.80
C GLU A 4 19.53 -0.39 -12.01
N MET A 5 18.20 -0.33 -11.95
CA MET A 5 17.39 0.19 -13.05
C MET A 5 17.34 1.74 -13.09
N CYS A 6 17.56 2.42 -11.96
CA CYS A 6 17.57 3.89 -11.91
C CYS A 6 18.86 4.54 -12.46
N ILE A 7 19.93 3.76 -12.75
CA ILE A 7 21.23 4.29 -13.17
C ILE A 7 21.33 4.51 -14.70
N ARG A 8 20.37 4.04 -15.49
CA ARG A 8 20.49 4.06 -16.97
C ARG A 8 19.88 5.25 -17.70
N ASP A 9 19.09 6.10 -17.04
CA ASP A 9 18.40 7.21 -17.74
C ASP A 9 19.15 8.56 -17.73
N SER A 10 20.37 8.62 -17.24
CA SER A 10 21.16 9.87 -17.22
C SER A 10 22.50 9.77 -17.94
N SER A 11 22.54 9.21 -19.15
CA SER A 11 23.77 9.24 -19.92
C SER A 11 23.56 9.79 -21.32
N GLU A 12 23.74 11.07 -21.47
CA GLU A 12 24.40 11.59 -22.63
C GLU A 12 25.90 11.76 -22.31
N GLU A 13 26.73 11.05 -23.09
CA GLU A 13 28.16 11.27 -23.34
C GLU A 13 29.13 11.27 -22.14
N GLY A 14 29.68 10.10 -21.86
CA GLY A 14 30.87 9.94 -21.03
C GLY A 14 31.32 8.49 -20.96
N GLY A 15 32.05 8.03 -21.97
CA GLY A 15 32.61 6.68 -22.00
C GLY A 15 33.58 6.45 -20.83
N TRP A 16 33.21 5.54 -19.92
CA TRP A 16 34.15 4.97 -18.97
C TRP A 16 34.74 3.70 -19.58
N ASN A 17 35.95 3.83 -20.09
CA ASN A 17 36.81 2.68 -20.34
C ASN A 17 37.33 2.17 -19.01
N ILE A 18 36.77 1.10 -18.51
CA ILE A 18 37.40 0.32 -17.44
C ILE A 18 38.30 -0.73 -18.11
N SER A 19 39.55 -0.36 -18.31
CA SER A 19 40.64 -1.32 -18.49
C SER A 19 41.16 -1.64 -17.09
N SER A 20 40.69 -2.68 -16.48
CA SER A 20 41.38 -3.31 -15.37
C SER A 20 41.61 -4.78 -15.69
N THR A 21 42.79 -5.05 -16.09
CA THR A 21 43.42 -6.34 -16.09
C THR A 21 43.61 -6.73 -14.60
N ASP A 22 42.70 -7.50 -14.08
CA ASP A 22 42.94 -8.21 -12.84
C ASP A 22 42.63 -9.70 -13.09
N GLU A 23 43.67 -10.44 -13.48
CA GLU A 23 43.62 -11.87 -13.78
C GLU A 23 43.19 -12.72 -12.57
N GLY A 24 43.10 -12.12 -11.39
CA GLY A 24 42.63 -12.79 -10.16
C GLY A 24 41.12 -12.93 -10.08
N SER A 25 40.34 -12.05 -10.69
CA SER A 25 38.87 -12.05 -10.63
C SER A 25 38.24 -13.01 -11.66
N GLN A 26 38.94 -13.32 -12.74
CA GLN A 26 38.45 -14.29 -13.72
C GLN A 26 38.55 -15.75 -13.29
N LYS A 27 39.53 -16.09 -12.44
CA LYS A 27 39.73 -17.46 -11.96
C LYS A 27 38.73 -17.88 -10.87
N MET A 28 38.05 -16.96 -10.22
CA MET A 28 36.99 -17.27 -9.25
C MET A 28 35.61 -17.52 -9.89
N LEU A 29 35.46 -17.28 -11.18
CA LEU A 29 34.19 -17.46 -11.92
C LEU A 29 34.17 -18.75 -12.77
N GLU A 30 35.28 -19.49 -12.83
CA GLU A 30 35.37 -20.72 -13.64
C GLU A 30 35.12 -22.03 -12.85
N ASP A 31 34.96 -21.97 -11.53
CA ASP A 31 34.78 -23.17 -10.65
C ASP A 31 33.38 -23.24 -9.98
N GLU A 32 32.39 -22.49 -10.43
CA GLU A 32 31.01 -22.64 -9.96
C GLU A 32 30.20 -23.49 -10.96
N ASP A 33 29.64 -24.58 -10.43
CA ASP A 33 28.79 -25.57 -11.06
C ASP A 33 27.83 -25.02 -12.14
N GLU A 34 27.59 -25.84 -13.16
CA GLU A 34 26.73 -25.61 -14.35
C GLU A 34 25.25 -25.25 -14.05
N THR A 35 24.93 -24.82 -12.84
CA THR A 35 23.55 -24.44 -12.43
C THR A 35 23.35 -22.94 -12.22
N THR A 36 24.37 -22.11 -12.43
CA THR A 36 24.20 -20.65 -12.28
C THR A 36 23.75 -20.01 -13.60
N THR A 37 22.46 -19.78 -13.73
CA THR A 37 21.84 -19.09 -14.87
C THR A 37 22.28 -17.62 -14.88
N LYS A 38 23.04 -17.22 -15.91
CA LYS A 38 23.39 -15.82 -16.13
C LYS A 38 22.12 -15.03 -16.44
N ILE A 39 21.71 -14.15 -15.54
CA ILE A 39 20.61 -13.20 -15.78
C ILE A 39 21.13 -12.10 -16.73
N GLN A 40 20.90 -12.26 -18.02
CA GLN A 40 21.01 -11.16 -18.99
C GLN A 40 19.66 -10.46 -19.09
N MET A 41 19.61 -9.14 -18.80
CA MET A 41 18.40 -8.35 -18.97
C MET A 41 18.16 -8.03 -20.46
N GLY A 42 17.25 -8.79 -21.06
CA GLY A 42 16.77 -8.61 -22.43
C GLY A 42 15.62 -9.55 -22.69
N SER A 43 14.78 -9.25 -23.68
CA SER A 43 13.54 -9.99 -23.99
C SER A 43 13.74 -11.47 -24.36
N GLU A 44 14.96 -11.93 -24.56
CA GLU A 44 15.28 -13.30 -24.95
C GLU A 44 15.49 -14.27 -23.78
N VAL A 45 15.73 -13.76 -22.55
CA VAL A 45 16.08 -14.60 -21.39
C VAL A 45 14.86 -15.07 -20.61
N ILE A 46 13.69 -14.54 -20.90
CA ILE A 46 12.44 -14.95 -20.22
C ILE A 46 12.00 -16.34 -20.69
N ASP A 47 12.32 -16.71 -21.92
CA ASP A 47 11.93 -18.01 -22.48
C ASP A 47 12.69 -19.20 -21.82
N ASP A 48 13.96 -19.01 -21.41
CA ASP A 48 14.76 -20.09 -20.80
C ASP A 48 14.31 -20.47 -19.37
N TYR A 49 13.65 -19.57 -18.63
CA TYR A 49 13.18 -19.86 -17.28
C TYR A 49 12.01 -20.87 -17.25
N PHE A 50 11.27 -20.99 -18.33
CA PHE A 50 10.11 -21.89 -18.47
C PHE A 50 10.45 -23.28 -19.02
N ILE A 51 11.70 -23.57 -19.41
CA ILE A 51 12.07 -24.76 -20.25
C ILE A 51 12.69 -25.93 -19.46
N GLN A 52 12.58 -26.00 -18.13
CA GLN A 52 13.33 -27.03 -17.37
C GLN A 52 12.51 -28.21 -16.80
N ASP A 53 11.50 -28.76 -17.46
CA ASP A 53 10.89 -30.01 -17.04
C ASP A 53 10.54 -30.92 -18.23
N ASP A 54 10.72 -32.26 -18.04
CA ASP A 54 10.59 -33.40 -18.97
C ASP A 54 9.19 -33.61 -19.60
N ILE A 55 8.37 -32.61 -19.83
CA ILE A 55 7.06 -32.72 -20.48
C ILE A 55 7.20 -32.29 -21.94
N SER A 56 6.58 -33.04 -22.85
CA SER A 56 6.62 -32.80 -24.30
C SER A 56 6.18 -31.37 -24.64
N ASP A 57 6.98 -30.57 -25.35
CA ASP A 57 6.76 -29.19 -25.77
C ASP A 57 5.43 -28.94 -26.51
N ASP A 58 4.76 -29.97 -26.98
CA ASP A 58 3.54 -29.87 -27.81
C ASP A 58 2.27 -29.55 -27.02
N GLU A 59 2.28 -29.61 -25.68
CA GLU A 59 1.08 -29.42 -24.84
C GLU A 59 1.09 -28.16 -24.00
N ARG A 60 2.19 -27.38 -23.99
CA ARG A 60 2.31 -26.14 -23.18
C ARG A 60 2.00 -24.89 -23.99
N MET A 61 1.23 -24.02 -23.39
CA MET A 61 0.92 -22.70 -23.95
C MET A 61 1.35 -21.59 -22.99
N ILE A 62 2.14 -20.64 -23.47
CA ILE A 62 2.47 -19.43 -22.71
C ILE A 62 1.50 -18.32 -23.07
N LEU A 63 0.72 -17.87 -22.08
CA LEU A 63 -0.24 -16.78 -22.21
C LEU A 63 0.28 -15.54 -21.49
N ASN A 64 0.27 -14.40 -22.18
CA ASN A 64 0.51 -13.10 -21.55
C ASN A 64 -0.81 -12.43 -21.20
N MET A 65 -1.08 -12.22 -19.92
CA MET A 65 -2.22 -11.44 -19.40
C MET A 65 -1.73 -10.05 -19.01
N GLY A 66 -2.28 -9.02 -19.62
CA GLY A 66 -1.87 -7.63 -19.38
C GLY A 66 -0.64 -7.19 -20.20
N PRO A 67 -0.09 -5.98 -19.97
CA PRO A 67 -0.45 -5.04 -18.88
C PRO A 67 -1.84 -4.42 -18.99
N GLN A 68 -2.44 -4.33 -20.17
CA GLN A 68 -3.81 -3.82 -20.34
C GLN A 68 -4.79 -5.01 -20.39
N HIS A 69 -5.28 -5.40 -19.23
CA HIS A 69 -6.29 -6.44 -19.10
C HIS A 69 -7.19 -6.14 -17.89
N PRO A 70 -8.52 -6.32 -17.96
CA PRO A 70 -9.44 -6.03 -16.85
C PRO A 70 -9.02 -6.71 -15.53
N SER A 71 -8.60 -7.98 -15.60
CA SER A 71 -8.26 -8.79 -14.43
C SER A 71 -6.85 -8.55 -13.87
N THR A 72 -6.06 -7.65 -14.44
CA THR A 72 -4.68 -7.35 -13.99
C THR A 72 -4.58 -5.99 -13.30
N HIS A 73 -5.68 -5.47 -12.80
CA HIS A 73 -5.75 -4.21 -12.02
C HIS A 73 -5.02 -3.02 -12.67
N GLY A 74 -5.00 -2.97 -13.98
CA GLY A 74 -4.50 -1.86 -14.79
C GLY A 74 -3.19 -2.13 -15.53
N VAL A 75 -2.07 -2.37 -14.83
CA VAL A 75 -0.73 -2.44 -15.46
C VAL A 75 0.12 -3.62 -15.00
N LEU A 76 -0.46 -4.64 -14.40
CA LEU A 76 0.23 -5.88 -14.10
C LEU A 76 0.27 -6.76 -15.34
N ARG A 77 1.45 -7.21 -15.74
CA ARG A 77 1.62 -8.25 -16.73
C ARG A 77 1.90 -9.57 -16.03
N LEU A 78 1.19 -10.62 -16.43
CA LEU A 78 1.43 -11.98 -15.98
C LEU A 78 1.82 -12.82 -17.18
N GLN A 79 2.93 -13.52 -17.09
CA GLN A 79 3.22 -14.64 -17.97
C GLN A 79 2.73 -15.91 -17.29
N VAL A 80 1.80 -16.58 -17.94
CA VAL A 80 1.13 -17.77 -17.41
C VAL A 80 1.43 -18.93 -18.33
N GLU A 81 2.02 -19.98 -17.78
CA GLU A 81 2.22 -21.26 -18.48
C GLU A 81 1.02 -22.15 -18.19
N LEU A 82 0.37 -22.60 -19.25
CA LEU A 82 -0.81 -23.42 -19.21
C LEU A 82 -0.54 -24.81 -19.77
N GLU A 83 -1.11 -25.79 -19.10
CA GLU A 83 -1.30 -27.16 -19.63
C GLU A 83 -2.82 -27.38 -19.78
N GLY A 84 -3.30 -27.27 -21.01
CA GLY A 84 -4.73 -27.16 -21.27
C GLY A 84 -5.32 -25.89 -20.62
N GLU A 85 -6.19 -26.06 -19.62
CA GLU A 85 -6.78 -24.96 -18.84
C GLU A 85 -6.17 -24.78 -17.45
N VAL A 86 -5.18 -25.64 -17.09
CA VAL A 86 -4.53 -25.61 -15.78
C VAL A 86 -3.29 -24.74 -15.81
N VAL A 87 -3.18 -23.85 -14.85
CA VAL A 87 -2.03 -22.98 -14.64
C VAL A 87 -0.91 -23.80 -13.98
N ARG A 88 0.24 -23.90 -14.65
CA ARG A 88 1.42 -24.59 -14.12
C ARG A 88 2.41 -23.63 -13.49
N ARG A 89 2.65 -22.50 -14.14
CA ARG A 89 3.54 -21.45 -13.63
C ARG A 89 2.98 -20.09 -13.91
N VAL A 90 3.28 -19.15 -13.02
CA VAL A 90 2.94 -17.74 -13.18
C VAL A 90 4.14 -16.90 -12.81
N GLN A 91 4.47 -15.98 -13.69
CA GLN A 91 5.49 -14.97 -13.42
C GLN A 91 4.88 -13.57 -13.50
N PRO A 92 4.75 -12.86 -12.37
CA PRO A 92 4.36 -11.46 -12.39
C PRO A 92 5.51 -10.61 -12.93
N VAL A 93 5.20 -9.75 -13.90
CA VAL A 93 6.11 -8.76 -14.47
C VAL A 93 5.60 -7.39 -14.08
N ILE A 94 6.38 -6.69 -13.26
CA ILE A 94 6.07 -5.39 -12.67
C ILE A 94 6.96 -4.30 -13.26
N GLY A 95 6.70 -3.04 -12.94
CA GLY A 95 7.50 -1.89 -13.36
C GLY A 95 6.81 -0.96 -14.35
N TYR A 96 5.63 -1.32 -14.87
CA TYR A 96 4.90 -0.47 -15.83
C TYR A 96 4.36 0.82 -15.22
N LEU A 97 4.28 0.91 -13.88
CA LEU A 97 3.88 2.11 -13.14
C LEU A 97 5.03 2.66 -12.28
N HIS A 98 6.27 2.24 -12.55
CA HIS A 98 7.42 2.75 -11.80
C HIS A 98 7.71 4.21 -12.15
N THR A 99 7.65 5.07 -11.13
CA THR A 99 7.86 6.51 -11.26
C THR A 99 9.03 7.03 -10.42
N GLY A 100 9.81 6.13 -9.80
CA GLY A 100 10.96 6.47 -8.97
C GLY A 100 10.60 7.28 -7.72
N MET A 101 9.50 6.93 -7.06
CA MET A 101 8.99 7.70 -5.90
C MET A 101 9.97 7.73 -4.74
N GLU A 102 10.70 6.65 -4.48
CA GLU A 102 11.72 6.62 -3.44
C GLU A 102 12.85 7.59 -3.76
N LYS A 103 13.29 7.62 -5.02
CA LYS A 103 14.34 8.56 -5.46
C LYS A 103 13.87 10.01 -5.45
N THR A 104 12.63 10.26 -5.87
CA THR A 104 12.01 11.57 -5.74
C THR A 104 11.91 12.01 -4.27
N GLY A 105 11.60 11.06 -3.36
CA GLY A 105 11.56 11.31 -1.92
C GLY A 105 12.89 11.77 -1.33
N GLU A 106 14.03 11.36 -1.91
CA GLU A 106 15.37 11.82 -1.53
C GLU A 106 15.67 13.26 -2.00
N GLU A 107 14.98 13.72 -3.05
CA GLU A 107 15.15 15.09 -3.59
C GLU A 107 14.21 16.12 -2.95
N LEU A 108 13.11 15.67 -2.37
CA LEU A 108 12.14 16.52 -1.69
C LEU A 108 12.55 16.78 -0.22
N ASN A 109 12.21 17.95 0.30
CA ASN A 109 12.39 18.18 1.72
C ASN A 109 11.34 17.45 2.57
N TYR A 110 11.60 17.26 3.87
CA TYR A 110 10.71 16.52 4.77
C TYR A 110 9.29 17.10 4.86
N PHE A 111 9.10 18.38 4.58
CA PHE A 111 7.78 19.00 4.54
C PHE A 111 7.01 18.67 3.26
N GLN A 112 7.72 18.47 2.16
CA GLN A 112 7.15 18.11 0.86
C GLN A 112 6.96 16.60 0.70
N GLY A 113 7.68 15.79 1.46
CA GLY A 113 7.65 14.32 1.39
C GLY A 113 6.26 13.71 1.34
N PRO A 114 5.31 14.10 2.22
CA PRO A 114 3.94 13.57 2.19
C PRO A 114 3.21 13.76 0.86
N THR A 115 3.53 14.80 0.07
CA THR A 115 2.92 15.00 -1.26
C THR A 115 3.35 13.95 -2.29
N ASN A 116 4.52 13.37 -2.11
CA ASN A 116 5.03 12.30 -2.94
C ASN A 116 4.52 10.93 -2.46
N THR A 117 4.67 10.65 -1.17
CA THR A 117 4.29 9.35 -0.60
C THR A 117 2.80 9.05 -0.72
N THR A 118 1.94 10.08 -0.61
CA THR A 118 0.47 9.93 -0.72
C THR A 118 0.02 9.26 -2.02
N ARG A 119 0.86 9.25 -3.07
CA ARG A 119 0.55 8.68 -4.40
C ARG A 119 1.00 7.23 -4.59
N MET A 120 1.68 6.63 -3.62
CA MET A 120 2.13 5.24 -3.73
C MET A 120 0.95 4.28 -3.75
N ASP A 121 0.30 4.08 -2.61
CA ASP A 121 -0.99 3.43 -2.56
C ASP A 121 -2.10 4.49 -2.67
N TYR A 122 -2.56 4.75 -3.87
CA TYR A 122 -3.56 5.79 -4.15
C TYR A 122 -4.95 5.47 -3.59
N LEU A 123 -5.23 4.25 -3.14
CA LEU A 123 -6.47 3.89 -2.44
C LEU A 123 -6.40 4.11 -0.94
N SER A 124 -5.19 4.15 -0.36
CA SER A 124 -4.97 4.40 1.06
C SER A 124 -3.96 5.52 1.34
N PRO A 125 -4.14 6.72 0.75
CA PRO A 125 -3.17 7.82 0.81
C PRO A 125 -2.84 8.30 2.21
N PHE A 126 -3.80 8.28 3.15
CA PHE A 126 -3.53 8.71 4.53
C PHE A 126 -2.53 7.80 5.26
N PHE A 127 -2.48 6.51 4.95
CA PHE A 127 -1.50 5.60 5.54
C PHE A 127 -0.08 5.89 5.05
N ASN A 128 0.07 6.23 3.77
CA ASN A 128 1.35 6.62 3.20
C ASN A 128 1.88 7.91 3.83
N GLU A 129 0.99 8.90 4.02
CA GLU A 129 1.32 10.15 4.70
C GLU A 129 1.68 9.91 6.16
N LEU A 130 0.93 9.01 6.83
CA LEU A 130 1.11 8.70 8.24
C LEU A 130 2.47 8.04 8.48
N VAL A 131 2.83 7.01 7.72
CA VAL A 131 4.08 6.26 7.94
C VAL A 131 5.30 7.16 7.73
N PHE A 132 5.29 8.02 6.72
CA PHE A 132 6.36 8.99 6.47
C PHE A 132 6.44 10.05 7.58
N SER A 133 5.27 10.55 8.04
CA SER A 133 5.21 11.55 9.12
C SER A 133 5.71 10.97 10.43
N LEU A 134 5.32 9.74 10.78
CA LEU A 134 5.82 9.04 11.98
C LEU A 134 7.34 8.82 11.93
N ALA A 135 7.89 8.43 10.77
CA ALA A 135 9.33 8.29 10.60
C ALA A 135 10.07 9.62 10.83
N THR A 136 9.56 10.69 10.25
CA THR A 136 10.14 12.03 10.43
C THR A 136 10.00 12.52 11.88
N GLU A 137 8.86 12.29 12.51
CA GLU A 137 8.59 12.66 13.91
C GLU A 137 9.50 11.90 14.88
N SER A 138 9.74 10.62 14.61
CA SER A 138 10.66 9.81 15.41
C SER A 138 12.11 10.33 15.35
N LEU A 139 12.59 10.74 14.17
CA LEU A 139 13.93 11.36 14.03
C LEU A 139 14.02 12.72 14.72
N LEU A 140 12.93 13.45 14.78
CA LEU A 140 12.86 14.77 15.44
C LEU A 140 12.50 14.68 16.93
N GLU A 141 12.21 13.47 17.45
CA GLU A 141 11.72 13.23 18.82
C GLU A 141 10.50 14.12 19.19
N LEU A 142 9.54 14.23 18.25
CA LEU A 142 8.38 15.09 18.40
C LEU A 142 7.22 14.39 19.10
N GLU A 143 6.63 15.05 20.06
CA GLU A 143 5.35 14.66 20.64
C GLU A 143 4.19 15.34 19.88
N VAL A 144 3.37 14.51 19.23
CA VAL A 144 2.20 14.98 18.48
C VAL A 144 1.02 15.21 19.45
N PRO A 145 0.28 16.34 19.34
CA PRO A 145 -0.87 16.58 20.19
C PRO A 145 -1.94 15.49 20.09
N ASP A 146 -2.59 15.14 21.20
CA ASP A 146 -3.65 14.12 21.26
C ASP A 146 -4.77 14.35 20.24
N ARG A 147 -5.20 15.60 20.05
CA ARG A 147 -6.20 15.92 19.02
C ARG A 147 -5.74 15.55 17.62
N ALA A 148 -4.49 15.85 17.28
CA ALA A 148 -3.93 15.51 15.97
C ALA A 148 -3.84 13.99 15.80
N SER A 149 -3.42 13.26 16.82
CA SER A 149 -3.36 11.81 16.82
C SER A 149 -4.74 11.17 16.63
N THR A 150 -5.77 11.68 17.32
CA THR A 150 -7.15 11.19 17.16
C THR A 150 -7.70 11.50 15.76
N ILE A 151 -7.42 12.69 15.20
CA ILE A 151 -7.80 13.02 13.82
C ILE A 151 -7.12 12.07 12.82
N ARG A 152 -5.84 11.78 13.00
CA ARG A 152 -5.10 10.82 12.15
C ARG A 152 -5.77 9.44 12.17
N ILE A 153 -6.13 8.93 13.35
CA ILE A 153 -6.83 7.64 13.50
C ILE A 153 -8.19 7.68 12.81
N LEU A 154 -8.98 8.74 13.04
CA LEU A 154 -10.28 8.91 12.38
C LEU A 154 -10.14 8.84 10.84
N MET A 155 -9.20 9.60 10.28
CA MET A 155 -9.01 9.68 8.83
C MET A 155 -8.45 8.37 8.24
N THR A 156 -7.52 7.71 8.93
CA THR A 156 -6.94 6.45 8.46
C THR A 156 -7.95 5.31 8.53
N GLU A 157 -8.76 5.19 9.56
CA GLU A 157 -9.75 4.13 9.64
C GLU A 157 -10.91 4.35 8.65
N LEU A 158 -11.36 5.60 8.41
CA LEU A 158 -12.27 5.90 7.30
C LEU A 158 -11.65 5.55 5.94
N ASN A 159 -10.35 5.78 5.78
CA ASN A 159 -9.64 5.39 4.55
C ASN A 159 -9.52 3.87 4.41
N ARG A 160 -9.35 3.12 5.50
CA ARG A 160 -9.41 1.64 5.50
C ARG A 160 -10.77 1.16 4.98
N ILE A 161 -11.86 1.70 5.52
CA ILE A 161 -13.22 1.39 5.06
C ILE A 161 -13.37 1.68 3.56
N SER A 162 -12.96 2.87 3.12
CA SER A 162 -13.00 3.27 1.71
C SER A 162 -12.20 2.32 0.81
N SER A 163 -11.03 1.87 1.26
CA SER A 163 -10.17 0.93 0.52
C SER A 163 -10.79 -0.46 0.42
N HIS A 164 -11.31 -0.99 1.52
CA HIS A 164 -11.98 -2.29 1.51
C HIS A 164 -13.27 -2.28 0.66
N LEU A 165 -14.03 -1.18 0.65
CA LEU A 165 -15.18 -1.04 -0.25
C LEU A 165 -14.78 -1.13 -1.72
N VAL A 166 -13.65 -0.55 -2.12
CA VAL A 166 -13.11 -0.69 -3.49
C VAL A 166 -12.72 -2.14 -3.76
N ALA A 167 -12.00 -2.78 -2.85
CA ALA A 167 -11.58 -4.17 -3.02
C ALA A 167 -12.79 -5.11 -3.20
N LEU A 168 -13.85 -4.94 -2.38
CA LEU A 168 -15.11 -5.68 -2.49
C LEU A 168 -15.84 -5.37 -3.81
N ALA A 169 -15.88 -4.11 -4.22
CA ALA A 169 -16.57 -3.67 -5.42
C ALA A 169 -15.90 -4.17 -6.71
N THR A 170 -14.58 -3.97 -6.84
CA THR A 170 -13.82 -4.35 -8.03
C THR A 170 -13.69 -5.86 -8.16
N GLY A 171 -13.36 -6.58 -7.09
CA GLY A 171 -13.30 -8.02 -7.16
C GLY A 171 -14.68 -8.67 -7.35
N GLY A 172 -15.78 -8.03 -6.85
CA GLY A 172 -17.14 -8.42 -7.21
C GLY A 172 -17.38 -8.34 -8.71
N MET A 173 -16.96 -7.25 -9.32
CA MET A 173 -17.02 -7.04 -10.77
C MET A 173 -16.19 -8.09 -11.55
N ASP A 174 -14.97 -8.39 -11.08
CA ASP A 174 -14.06 -9.33 -11.73
C ASP A 174 -14.64 -10.75 -11.82
N ILE A 175 -15.48 -11.11 -10.85
CA ILE A 175 -16.16 -12.43 -10.81
C ILE A 175 -17.58 -12.37 -11.43
N GLY A 176 -17.97 -11.22 -11.99
CA GLY A 176 -19.22 -11.05 -12.75
C GLY A 176 -20.35 -10.36 -11.99
N ALA A 177 -20.17 -9.95 -10.73
CA ALA A 177 -21.17 -9.20 -9.97
C ALA A 177 -21.04 -7.68 -10.22
N LEU A 178 -21.32 -7.22 -11.45
CA LEU A 178 -21.17 -5.83 -11.88
C LEU A 178 -21.88 -4.81 -10.98
N SER A 179 -23.04 -5.17 -10.41
CA SER A 179 -23.81 -4.30 -9.53
C SER A 179 -23.02 -3.91 -8.28
N MET A 180 -22.13 -4.78 -7.81
CA MET A 180 -21.31 -4.52 -6.64
C MET A 180 -20.37 -3.35 -6.83
N MET A 181 -19.82 -3.16 -8.04
CA MET A 181 -18.98 -2.01 -8.33
C MET A 181 -19.77 -0.71 -8.13
N ILE A 182 -20.98 -0.63 -8.63
CA ILE A 182 -21.81 0.58 -8.52
C ILE A 182 -22.17 0.85 -7.05
N PHE A 183 -22.52 -0.17 -6.30
CA PHE A 183 -22.92 -0.02 -4.90
C PHE A 183 -21.72 0.35 -4.03
N GLY A 184 -20.60 -0.38 -4.10
CA GLY A 184 -19.41 -0.08 -3.30
C GLY A 184 -18.84 1.31 -3.55
N PHE A 185 -18.87 1.78 -4.81
CA PHE A 185 -18.46 3.14 -5.14
C PHE A 185 -19.45 4.19 -4.63
N ARG A 186 -20.74 3.91 -4.58
CA ARG A 186 -21.75 4.81 -4.02
C ARG A 186 -21.51 5.06 -2.52
N GLU A 187 -21.27 4.02 -1.73
CA GLU A 187 -20.97 4.16 -0.31
C GLU A 187 -19.61 4.81 -0.08
N ARG A 188 -18.65 4.50 -0.93
CA ARG A 188 -17.32 5.11 -0.88
C ARG A 188 -17.38 6.63 -1.10
N GLU A 189 -18.27 7.12 -1.96
CA GLU A 189 -18.43 8.56 -2.21
C GLU A 189 -18.73 9.37 -0.94
N LEU A 190 -19.51 8.83 -0.01
CA LEU A 190 -19.79 9.49 1.27
C LEU A 190 -18.50 9.79 2.06
N ILE A 191 -17.56 8.85 2.01
CA ILE A 191 -16.26 9.00 2.67
C ILE A 191 -15.38 10.00 1.92
N LEU A 192 -15.37 9.94 0.58
CA LEU A 192 -14.57 10.85 -0.24
C LEU A 192 -15.08 12.29 -0.15
N ASP A 193 -16.38 12.52 -0.04
CA ASP A 193 -16.97 13.84 0.21
C ASP A 193 -16.53 14.40 1.57
N PHE A 194 -16.46 13.55 2.60
CA PHE A 194 -15.91 13.96 3.89
C PHE A 194 -14.42 14.28 3.80
N PHE A 195 -13.65 13.52 3.03
CA PHE A 195 -12.23 13.80 2.81
C PHE A 195 -12.02 15.13 2.07
N GLU A 196 -12.84 15.42 1.06
CA GLU A 196 -12.79 16.68 0.33
C GLU A 196 -13.13 17.87 1.24
N LYS A 197 -14.17 17.76 2.07
CA LYS A 197 -14.52 18.79 3.06
C LYS A 197 -13.38 19.06 4.05
N THR A 198 -12.64 18.03 4.44
CA THR A 198 -11.60 18.12 5.47
C THR A 198 -10.25 18.56 4.91
N SER A 199 -9.82 17.98 3.80
CA SER A 199 -8.48 18.17 3.21
C SER A 199 -8.47 19.08 1.98
N GLY A 200 -9.62 19.30 1.36
CA GLY A 200 -9.77 19.99 0.07
C GLY A 200 -9.58 19.09 -1.14
N LEU A 201 -9.29 17.79 -0.95
CA LEU A 201 -9.06 16.81 -2.00
C LEU A 201 -9.80 15.51 -1.69
N ARG A 202 -10.31 14.87 -2.72
CA ARG A 202 -10.97 13.56 -2.63
C ARG A 202 -9.97 12.42 -2.40
N MET A 203 -8.79 12.53 -2.99
CA MET A 203 -7.67 11.57 -2.93
C MET A 203 -6.34 12.34 -2.91
N ASN A 204 -5.26 11.68 -2.47
CA ASN A 204 -3.90 12.25 -2.41
C ASN A 204 -3.84 13.57 -1.61
N HIS A 205 -4.25 13.49 -0.36
CA HIS A 205 -4.69 14.63 0.46
C HIS A 205 -3.56 15.54 0.94
N ASN A 206 -2.34 14.99 1.20
CA ASN A 206 -1.26 15.72 1.89
C ASN A 206 -1.74 16.43 3.17
N TYR A 207 -2.59 15.73 3.92
CA TYR A 207 -3.26 16.22 5.11
C TYR A 207 -2.50 15.89 6.39
N ILE A 208 -2.03 14.65 6.51
CA ILE A 208 -1.16 14.23 7.61
C ILE A 208 0.27 14.68 7.30
N ARG A 209 0.84 15.45 8.22
CA ARG A 209 2.17 16.06 8.06
C ARG A 209 2.98 15.88 9.33
N PRO A 210 4.32 15.92 9.27
CA PRO A 210 5.15 15.93 10.47
C PRO A 210 4.70 16.98 11.47
N GLY A 211 4.41 16.55 12.71
CA GLY A 211 3.93 17.40 13.80
C GLY A 211 2.41 17.57 13.89
N GLY A 212 1.61 16.86 13.09
CA GLY A 212 0.14 16.86 13.23
C GLY A 212 -0.61 16.73 11.91
N VAL A 213 -1.62 17.58 11.69
CA VAL A 213 -2.43 17.63 10.47
C VAL A 213 -2.45 19.05 9.90
N ALA A 214 -2.75 19.18 8.61
CA ALA A 214 -2.69 20.43 7.87
C ALA A 214 -3.74 21.47 8.35
N ALA A 215 -4.95 21.00 8.66
CA ALA A 215 -6.08 21.80 9.13
C ALA A 215 -6.87 21.01 10.18
N ASP A 216 -7.64 21.72 11.00
CA ASP A 216 -8.61 21.10 11.91
C ASP A 216 -9.81 20.56 11.12
N LEU A 217 -10.59 19.70 11.76
CA LEU A 217 -11.83 19.19 11.21
C LEU A 217 -12.81 20.34 10.91
N PRO A 218 -13.61 20.25 9.84
CA PRO A 218 -14.57 21.29 9.48
C PRO A 218 -15.71 21.40 10.50
N ASP A 219 -16.42 22.52 10.48
CA ASP A 219 -17.61 22.70 11.31
C ASP A 219 -18.64 21.62 10.97
N ASN A 220 -19.28 21.07 12.02
CA ASN A 220 -20.31 20.00 11.90
C ASN A 220 -19.81 18.66 11.31
N TRP A 221 -18.51 18.39 11.33
CA TRP A 221 -17.93 17.12 10.85
C TRP A 221 -18.57 15.88 11.48
N GLN A 222 -19.06 15.99 12.73
CA GLN A 222 -19.71 14.87 13.42
C GLN A 222 -20.93 14.35 12.66
N LYS A 223 -21.72 15.24 12.03
CA LYS A 223 -22.90 14.84 11.28
C LYS A 223 -22.55 14.01 10.05
N ASP A 224 -21.47 14.39 9.35
CA ASP A 224 -21.00 13.64 8.19
C ASP A 224 -20.52 12.24 8.62
N VAL A 225 -19.79 12.14 9.75
CA VAL A 225 -19.34 10.86 10.29
C VAL A 225 -20.50 10.02 10.82
N GLU A 226 -21.49 10.60 11.51
CA GLU A 226 -22.71 9.94 11.96
C GLU A 226 -23.50 9.34 10.78
N GLU A 227 -23.56 10.05 9.65
CA GLU A 227 -24.21 9.57 8.42
C GLU A 227 -23.48 8.33 7.87
N ILE A 228 -22.15 8.38 7.82
CA ILE A 228 -21.29 7.25 7.40
C ILE A 228 -21.51 6.04 8.32
N LEU A 229 -21.46 6.25 9.65
CA LEU A 229 -21.65 5.21 10.66
C LEU A 229 -23.04 4.56 10.61
N LYS A 230 -24.05 5.28 10.11
CA LYS A 230 -25.40 4.77 9.94
C LYS A 230 -25.58 3.98 8.64
N ILE A 231 -25.10 4.54 7.50
CA ILE A 231 -25.36 3.99 6.17
C ILE A 231 -24.50 2.76 5.89
N ILE A 232 -23.19 2.81 6.18
CA ILE A 232 -22.27 1.72 5.78
C ILE A 232 -22.65 0.37 6.41
N PRO A 233 -22.91 0.23 7.71
CA PRO A 233 -23.29 -1.05 8.29
C PRO A 233 -24.61 -1.63 7.75
N GLU A 234 -25.56 -0.75 7.36
CA GLU A 234 -26.80 -1.17 6.74
C GLU A 234 -26.55 -1.74 5.34
N LYS A 235 -25.71 -1.07 4.56
CA LYS A 235 -25.37 -1.49 3.20
C LYS A 235 -24.46 -2.72 3.15
N LEU A 236 -23.60 -2.93 4.12
CA LEU A 236 -22.80 -4.14 4.22
C LEU A 236 -23.65 -5.40 4.38
N LYS A 237 -24.82 -5.32 5.03
CA LYS A 237 -25.77 -6.44 5.09
C LYS A 237 -26.32 -6.79 3.72
N ASP A 238 -26.63 -5.77 2.90
CA ASP A 238 -27.05 -5.98 1.52
C ASP A 238 -25.93 -6.70 0.72
N TYR A 239 -24.65 -6.40 1.00
CA TYR A 239 -23.51 -7.04 0.35
C TYR A 239 -23.32 -8.48 0.81
N ASP A 240 -23.50 -8.76 2.09
CA ASP A 240 -23.45 -10.13 2.62
C ASP A 240 -24.49 -11.01 1.93
N GLU A 241 -25.73 -10.55 1.80
CA GLU A 241 -26.80 -11.28 1.11
C GLU A 241 -26.50 -11.49 -0.38
N MET A 242 -25.96 -10.49 -1.06
CA MET A 242 -25.66 -10.56 -2.50
C MET A 242 -24.44 -11.41 -2.84
N LEU A 243 -23.42 -11.39 -2.00
CA LEU A 243 -22.13 -12.04 -2.25
C LEU A 243 -21.90 -13.24 -1.32
N LEU A 244 -21.73 -12.99 -0.02
CA LEU A 244 -21.23 -14.01 0.90
C LEU A 244 -22.24 -15.17 1.08
N ASP A 245 -23.53 -14.89 1.05
CA ASP A 245 -24.58 -15.88 1.16
C ASP A 245 -24.98 -16.52 -0.18
N ASN A 246 -24.43 -16.01 -1.29
CA ASN A 246 -24.71 -16.51 -2.63
C ASN A 246 -23.97 -17.82 -2.92
N PRO A 247 -24.68 -18.94 -3.21
CA PRO A 247 -24.03 -20.22 -3.48
C PRO A 247 -23.08 -20.22 -4.68
N ILE A 248 -23.39 -19.42 -5.71
CA ILE A 248 -22.52 -19.27 -6.90
C ILE A 248 -21.21 -18.61 -6.49
N TRP A 249 -21.29 -17.55 -5.69
CA TRP A 249 -20.13 -16.84 -5.17
C TRP A 249 -19.27 -17.75 -4.30
N GLN A 250 -19.90 -18.46 -3.36
CA GLN A 250 -19.19 -19.43 -2.51
C GLN A 250 -18.53 -20.52 -3.31
N GLY A 251 -19.21 -21.04 -4.32
CA GLY A 251 -18.67 -22.10 -5.23
C GLY A 251 -17.48 -21.63 -6.07
N ARG A 252 -17.37 -20.32 -6.34
CA ARG A 252 -16.26 -19.73 -7.08
C ARG A 252 -15.06 -19.35 -6.21
N LEU A 253 -15.21 -19.20 -4.90
CA LEU A 253 -14.19 -18.65 -4.02
C LEU A 253 -13.70 -19.59 -2.93
N LYS A 254 -14.53 -20.54 -2.48
CA LYS A 254 -14.15 -21.52 -1.45
C LYS A 254 -13.16 -22.53 -2.01
N ASN A 255 -12.12 -22.79 -1.25
CA ASN A 255 -11.02 -23.70 -1.63
C ASN A 255 -10.25 -23.28 -2.88
N VAL A 256 -10.34 -22.00 -3.26
CA VAL A 256 -9.61 -21.42 -4.39
C VAL A 256 -8.48 -20.55 -3.84
N GLY A 257 -7.29 -20.67 -4.43
CA GLY A 257 -6.15 -19.83 -4.12
C GLY A 257 -5.75 -19.86 -2.64
N ILE A 258 -5.60 -21.06 -2.10
CA ILE A 258 -5.23 -21.27 -0.69
C ILE A 258 -3.79 -20.82 -0.47
N LEU A 259 -3.58 -20.09 0.64
CA LEU A 259 -2.27 -19.76 1.20
C LEU A 259 -2.21 -20.27 2.63
N THR A 260 -1.24 -21.09 2.92
CA THR A 260 -0.94 -21.52 4.30
C THR A 260 -0.23 -20.44 5.09
N THR A 261 -0.27 -20.51 6.42
CA THR A 261 0.48 -19.60 7.28
C THR A 261 1.98 -19.64 7.01
N GLU A 262 2.53 -20.82 6.75
CA GLU A 262 3.96 -21.02 6.47
C GLU A 262 4.36 -20.31 5.17
N GLU A 263 3.57 -20.47 4.11
CA GLU A 263 3.78 -19.77 2.84
C GLU A 263 3.64 -18.24 3.00
N CYS A 264 2.62 -17.78 3.73
CA CYS A 264 2.47 -16.35 4.02
C CYS A 264 3.72 -15.77 4.69
N LEU A 265 4.27 -16.45 5.68
CA LEU A 265 5.49 -16.02 6.38
C LEU A 265 6.73 -16.08 5.48
N ALA A 266 6.86 -17.13 4.65
CA ALA A 266 7.97 -17.30 3.72
C ALA A 266 8.03 -16.18 2.66
N TYR A 267 6.87 -15.76 2.13
CA TYR A 267 6.77 -14.68 1.13
C TYR A 267 6.62 -13.28 1.74
N GLY A 268 6.55 -13.17 3.07
CA GLY A 268 6.38 -11.90 3.77
C GLY A 268 4.99 -11.27 3.54
N VAL A 269 3.97 -12.11 3.29
CA VAL A 269 2.57 -11.70 3.17
C VAL A 269 2.07 -11.20 4.52
N THR A 270 1.36 -10.08 4.52
CA THR A 270 0.83 -9.46 5.74
C THR A 270 -0.63 -9.01 5.54
N GLY A 271 -1.23 -8.47 6.59
CA GLY A 271 -2.57 -7.91 6.54
C GLY A 271 -3.69 -8.94 6.43
N PRO A 272 -4.79 -8.60 5.74
CA PRO A 272 -5.94 -9.48 5.60
C PRO A 272 -5.60 -10.87 5.05
N SER A 273 -4.63 -10.97 4.13
CA SER A 273 -4.21 -12.25 3.55
C SER A 273 -3.55 -13.16 4.58
N LEU A 274 -2.69 -12.64 5.45
CA LEU A 274 -2.08 -13.42 6.54
C LEU A 274 -3.12 -13.82 7.60
N ARG A 275 -4.02 -12.89 7.95
CA ARG A 275 -5.10 -13.18 8.91
C ARG A 275 -6.10 -14.21 8.40
N ALA A 276 -6.30 -14.29 7.08
CA ALA A 276 -7.10 -15.33 6.44
C ALA A 276 -6.50 -16.74 6.58
N SER A 277 -5.18 -16.83 6.81
CA SER A 277 -4.43 -18.07 6.94
C SER A 277 -4.18 -18.50 8.40
N GLY A 278 -4.85 -17.89 9.37
CA GLY A 278 -4.81 -18.32 10.79
C GLY A 278 -3.88 -17.50 11.69
N TYR A 279 -3.17 -16.51 11.20
CA TYR A 279 -2.20 -15.77 12.01
C TYR A 279 -2.71 -14.38 12.37
N ALA A 280 -2.99 -14.17 13.68
CA ALA A 280 -3.54 -12.92 14.23
C ALA A 280 -2.51 -11.79 14.34
N TRP A 281 -1.87 -11.42 13.25
CA TRP A 281 -0.90 -10.34 13.20
C TRP A 281 -1.55 -9.04 12.73
N ASP A 282 -1.53 -8.02 13.60
CA ASP A 282 -2.02 -6.68 13.31
C ASP A 282 -1.17 -5.66 14.09
N LEU A 283 -0.51 -4.77 13.36
CA LEU A 283 0.39 -3.77 13.95
C LEU A 283 -0.34 -2.78 14.86
N ARG A 284 -1.64 -2.58 14.69
CA ARG A 284 -2.45 -1.75 15.58
C ARG A 284 -2.49 -2.28 17.01
N LYS A 285 -2.31 -3.59 17.21
CA LYS A 285 -2.23 -4.25 18.53
C LYS A 285 -0.80 -4.59 18.93
N MET A 286 0.04 -5.05 17.98
CA MET A 286 1.40 -5.52 18.28
C MET A 286 2.40 -4.39 18.44
N GLN A 287 2.26 -3.33 17.65
CA GLN A 287 3.13 -2.15 17.67
C GLN A 287 2.28 -0.88 17.50
N PRO A 288 1.52 -0.47 18.53
CA PRO A 288 0.59 0.65 18.44
C PRO A 288 1.28 1.95 18.03
N TYR A 289 0.62 2.72 17.19
CA TYR A 289 1.06 4.02 16.71
C TYR A 289 -0.04 5.07 16.87
N SER A 290 0.31 6.35 16.99
CA SER A 290 -0.62 7.49 17.10
C SER A 290 -1.72 7.34 18.18
N GLY A 291 -1.51 6.48 19.19
CA GLY A 291 -2.46 6.25 20.27
C GLY A 291 -3.66 5.37 19.88
N ILE A 292 -3.51 4.47 18.90
CA ILE A 292 -4.55 3.53 18.49
C ILE A 292 -4.87 2.48 19.56
N ASP A 293 -3.95 2.25 20.49
CA ASP A 293 -4.12 1.40 21.67
C ASP A 293 -5.22 1.85 22.63
N LYS A 294 -5.65 3.11 22.51
CA LYS A 294 -6.76 3.68 23.31
C LYS A 294 -8.15 3.18 22.86
N TYR A 295 -8.23 2.52 21.70
CA TYR A 295 -9.49 2.09 21.10
C TYR A 295 -9.70 0.59 21.22
N GLU A 296 -10.96 0.21 21.44
CA GLU A 296 -11.37 -1.19 21.52
C GLU A 296 -11.84 -1.69 20.16
N PHE A 297 -11.20 -2.74 19.66
CA PHE A 297 -11.56 -3.45 18.44
C PHE A 297 -10.99 -4.86 18.47
N ASP A 298 -11.54 -5.76 17.68
CA ASP A 298 -11.09 -7.13 17.54
C ASP A 298 -10.29 -7.32 16.23
N ILE A 299 -9.48 -8.37 16.16
CA ILE A 299 -8.76 -8.76 14.97
C ILE A 299 -9.48 -9.97 14.37
N PRO A 300 -10.16 -9.85 13.22
CA PRO A 300 -10.79 -11.00 12.57
C PRO A 300 -9.70 -11.92 12.00
N VAL A 301 -9.86 -13.23 12.24
CA VAL A 301 -8.93 -14.27 11.79
C VAL A 301 -9.75 -15.46 11.27
N PHE A 302 -9.32 -16.07 10.19
CA PHE A 302 -9.83 -17.31 9.63
C PHE A 302 -8.68 -18.28 9.41
N GLU A 303 -8.94 -19.57 9.28
CA GLU A 303 -7.92 -20.60 9.10
C GLU A 303 -7.92 -21.20 7.68
N GLU A 304 -8.96 -20.90 6.88
CA GLU A 304 -9.16 -21.50 5.57
C GLU A 304 -8.12 -21.06 4.53
N GLY A 305 -7.56 -19.85 4.66
CA GLY A 305 -6.53 -19.32 3.77
C GLY A 305 -6.94 -19.12 2.30
N ASP A 306 -8.21 -19.30 1.98
CA ASP A 306 -8.73 -19.21 0.62
C ASP A 306 -9.19 -17.79 0.24
N VAL A 307 -9.61 -17.63 -1.01
CA VAL A 307 -10.13 -16.36 -1.52
C VAL A 307 -11.35 -15.90 -0.72
N PHE A 308 -12.23 -16.84 -0.33
CA PHE A 308 -13.44 -16.51 0.42
C PHE A 308 -13.13 -15.97 1.82
N ALA A 309 -12.17 -16.57 2.51
CA ALA A 309 -11.71 -16.09 3.82
C ALA A 309 -11.10 -14.68 3.73
N ARG A 310 -10.26 -14.42 2.72
CA ARG A 310 -9.70 -13.07 2.49
C ARG A 310 -10.77 -12.01 2.25
N TRP A 311 -11.86 -12.36 1.58
CA TRP A 311 -13.00 -11.46 1.39
C TRP A 311 -13.76 -11.21 2.68
N ARG A 312 -14.07 -12.24 3.43
CA ARG A 312 -14.79 -12.13 4.71
C ARG A 312 -14.02 -11.28 5.72
N ILE A 313 -12.70 -11.41 5.78
CA ILE A 313 -11.88 -10.58 6.67
C ILE A 313 -12.05 -9.11 6.33
N LYS A 314 -11.99 -8.70 5.05
CA LYS A 314 -12.15 -7.31 4.66
C LYS A 314 -13.51 -6.73 5.11
N VAL A 315 -14.58 -7.51 4.99
CA VAL A 315 -15.91 -7.10 5.50
C VAL A 315 -15.90 -6.90 7.01
N LEU A 316 -15.33 -7.87 7.76
CA LEU A 316 -15.24 -7.76 9.22
C LEU A 316 -14.33 -6.60 9.66
N GLU A 317 -13.24 -6.36 8.97
CA GLU A 317 -12.36 -5.20 9.24
C GLU A 317 -13.07 -3.86 9.03
N ILE A 318 -14.02 -3.77 8.09
CA ILE A 318 -14.86 -2.56 7.98
C ILE A 318 -15.67 -2.35 9.26
N PHE A 319 -16.29 -3.38 9.81
CA PHE A 319 -17.05 -3.26 11.07
C PHE A 319 -16.15 -2.85 12.25
N GLU A 320 -14.95 -3.41 12.35
CA GLU A 320 -14.01 -3.04 13.40
C GLU A 320 -13.51 -1.60 13.24
N SER A 321 -13.24 -1.17 12.01
CA SER A 321 -12.89 0.22 11.72
C SER A 321 -14.03 1.19 12.05
N LEU A 322 -15.28 0.83 11.80
CA LEU A 322 -16.44 1.64 12.20
C LEU A 322 -16.53 1.80 13.72
N LYS A 323 -16.20 0.76 14.51
CA LYS A 323 -16.12 0.87 15.98
C LYS A 323 -15.03 1.88 16.40
N ILE A 324 -13.85 1.84 15.76
CA ILE A 324 -12.78 2.79 16.07
C ILE A 324 -13.20 4.22 15.68
N VAL A 325 -13.81 4.41 14.51
CA VAL A 325 -14.33 5.71 14.05
C VAL A 325 -15.35 6.29 15.02
N GLN A 326 -16.28 5.47 15.51
CA GLN A 326 -17.28 5.89 16.50
C GLN A 326 -16.62 6.34 17.80
N GLN A 327 -15.69 5.53 18.34
CA GLN A 327 -14.97 5.86 19.57
C GLN A 327 -14.12 7.13 19.41
N ALA A 328 -13.47 7.31 18.24
CA ALA A 328 -12.68 8.52 17.93
C ALA A 328 -13.57 9.76 17.85
N MET A 329 -14.77 9.63 17.30
CA MET A 329 -15.74 10.73 17.24
C MET A 329 -16.24 11.12 18.64
N GLU A 330 -16.60 10.15 19.46
CA GLU A 330 -17.13 10.38 20.83
C GLU A 330 -16.07 10.96 21.77
N ASN A 331 -14.82 10.52 21.63
CA ASN A 331 -13.72 10.89 22.51
C ASN A 331 -12.76 11.92 21.91
N MET A 332 -13.17 12.71 20.91
CA MET A 332 -12.31 13.69 20.25
C MET A 332 -11.78 14.74 21.23
N PRO A 333 -10.46 14.81 21.50
CA PRO A 333 -9.90 15.76 22.45
C PRO A 333 -10.03 17.21 21.94
N LYS A 334 -10.13 18.15 22.88
CA LYS A 334 -9.96 19.58 22.57
C LYS A 334 -8.49 19.94 22.64
N GLY A 335 -8.04 20.82 21.76
CA GLY A 335 -6.65 21.27 21.78
C GLY A 335 -6.09 21.58 20.40
N PRO A 336 -4.77 21.73 20.28
CA PRO A 336 -4.13 21.99 19.01
C PRO A 336 -4.13 20.73 18.12
N TYR A 337 -4.33 20.94 16.83
CA TYR A 337 -4.26 19.88 15.80
C TYR A 337 -2.89 19.75 15.16
N LYS A 338 -1.92 20.51 15.60
CA LYS A 338 -0.51 20.47 15.22
C LYS A 338 0.37 21.03 16.31
N ILE A 339 1.65 20.66 16.32
CA ILE A 339 2.64 21.23 17.23
C ILE A 339 2.80 22.74 17.00
N GLN A 340 3.19 23.45 18.04
CA GLN A 340 3.37 24.91 17.96
C GLN A 340 4.82 25.33 17.63
N ASP A 341 5.68 24.37 17.26
CA ASP A 341 7.05 24.69 16.87
C ASP A 341 7.07 25.39 15.50
N LYS A 342 7.47 26.66 15.52
CA LYS A 342 7.60 27.47 14.32
C LYS A 342 8.67 26.98 13.34
N LYS A 343 9.61 26.14 13.78
CA LYS A 343 10.65 25.60 12.89
C LYS A 343 10.11 24.52 11.97
N ILE A 344 9.03 23.84 12.38
CA ILE A 344 8.48 22.67 11.69
C ILE A 344 7.12 22.99 11.06
N THR A 345 6.28 23.77 11.74
CA THR A 345 4.92 24.08 11.27
C THR A 345 4.81 25.45 10.65
N PRO A 346 4.14 25.59 9.48
CA PRO A 346 3.92 26.88 8.86
C PRO A 346 2.97 27.76 9.71
N PRO A 347 3.14 29.10 9.63
CA PRO A 347 2.27 30.03 10.31
C PRO A 347 0.82 29.95 9.80
N PRO A 348 -0.17 30.36 10.62
CA PRO A 348 -1.56 30.46 10.18
C PRO A 348 -1.70 31.33 8.93
N ARG A 349 -2.48 30.90 7.95
CA ARG A 349 -2.65 31.60 6.66
C ARG A 349 -3.06 33.05 6.79
N LYS A 350 -3.93 33.37 7.76
CA LYS A 350 -4.37 34.77 8.07
C LYS A 350 -3.22 35.70 8.43
N ARG A 351 -2.13 35.19 9.04
CA ARG A 351 -0.98 36.00 9.42
C ARG A 351 -0.05 36.35 8.26
N LEU A 352 -0.19 35.70 7.11
CA LEU A 352 0.65 35.99 5.96
C LEU A 352 0.42 37.40 5.38
N ASP A 353 -0.80 37.88 5.49
CA ASP A 353 -1.17 39.23 5.02
C ASP A 353 -0.84 40.34 6.05
N GLU A 354 -0.61 39.96 7.33
CA GLU A 354 -0.42 40.88 8.44
C GLU A 354 1.06 41.05 8.86
N SER A 355 1.91 40.07 8.58
CA SER A 355 3.29 40.03 9.09
C SER A 355 4.27 39.53 8.01
N MET A 356 5.27 40.36 7.70
CA MET A 356 6.36 40.05 6.79
C MET A 356 7.18 38.85 7.31
N GLU A 357 7.42 38.71 8.59
CA GLU A 357 8.12 37.59 9.20
C GLU A 357 7.36 36.26 8.98
N ALA A 358 6.03 36.32 9.09
CA ALA A 358 5.19 35.15 8.84
C ALA A 358 5.26 34.74 7.37
N LEU A 359 5.25 35.68 6.45
CA LEU A 359 5.37 35.46 5.02
C LEU A 359 6.74 34.80 4.66
N ILE A 360 7.84 35.38 5.16
CA ILE A 360 9.19 34.86 4.98
C ILE A 360 9.31 33.44 5.56
N HIS A 361 8.79 33.24 6.75
CA HIS A 361 8.80 31.93 7.42
C HIS A 361 8.00 30.88 6.62
N HIS A 362 6.82 31.22 6.15
CA HIS A 362 6.02 30.37 5.28
C HIS A 362 6.80 29.99 4.01
N PHE A 363 7.37 30.98 3.31
CA PHE A 363 8.15 30.75 2.11
C PHE A 363 9.32 29.78 2.37
N LYS A 364 10.08 29.99 3.43
CA LYS A 364 11.23 29.16 3.78
C LYS A 364 10.85 27.70 4.11
N ILE A 365 9.78 27.48 4.87
CA ILE A 365 9.34 26.11 5.19
C ILE A 365 8.94 25.34 3.91
N TYR A 366 8.26 26.01 2.97
CA TYR A 366 7.83 25.34 1.74
C TYR A 366 8.96 25.12 0.74
N THR A 367 9.96 26.00 0.69
CA THR A 367 11.06 25.90 -0.29
C THR A 367 12.29 25.18 0.26
N GLU A 368 12.74 25.52 1.46
CA GLU A 368 13.96 24.98 2.07
C GLU A 368 13.66 23.80 3.01
N GLY A 369 12.46 23.77 3.60
CA GLY A 369 12.09 22.79 4.62
C GLY A 369 12.73 23.08 5.99
N PHE A 370 12.71 22.06 6.83
CA PHE A 370 13.36 22.04 8.14
C PHE A 370 14.43 20.95 8.18
N LYS A 371 15.45 21.14 9.02
CA LYS A 371 16.52 20.14 9.17
C LYS A 371 16.10 19.05 10.14
N VAL A 372 16.45 17.81 9.84
CA VAL A 372 16.24 16.64 10.68
C VAL A 372 17.60 16.16 11.18
N PRO A 373 17.77 15.81 12.48
CA PRO A 373 19.03 15.31 12.99
C PRO A 373 19.55 14.08 12.24
N GLU A 374 20.86 13.87 12.26
CA GLU A 374 21.49 12.66 11.73
C GLU A 374 20.95 11.43 12.44
N GLY A 375 20.57 10.41 11.68
CA GLY A 375 20.05 9.17 12.23
C GLY A 375 19.34 8.32 11.20
N GLN A 376 18.86 7.18 11.63
CA GLN A 376 18.05 6.28 10.82
C GLN A 376 16.88 5.77 11.63
N VAL A 377 15.76 5.56 10.96
CA VAL A 377 14.52 5.06 11.58
C VAL A 377 13.76 4.18 10.61
N TYR A 378 13.12 3.15 11.13
CA TYR A 378 12.12 2.37 10.43
C TYR A 378 10.82 2.42 11.22
N THR A 379 9.75 2.88 10.59
CA THR A 379 8.41 2.92 11.18
C THR A 379 7.45 2.12 10.33
N THR A 380 6.46 1.53 10.98
CA THR A 380 5.44 0.70 10.32
C THR A 380 4.05 1.10 10.77
N VAL A 381 3.09 0.92 9.87
CA VAL A 381 1.66 1.07 10.14
C VAL A 381 0.88 -0.07 9.48
N GLU A 382 -0.26 -0.42 10.03
CA GLU A 382 -1.18 -1.40 9.44
C GLU A 382 -2.03 -0.71 8.38
N SER A 383 -1.66 -0.82 7.12
CA SER A 383 -2.49 -0.34 6.00
C SER A 383 -3.61 -1.35 5.68
N PRO A 384 -4.61 -1.00 4.85
CA PRO A 384 -5.67 -1.94 4.46
C PRO A 384 -5.17 -3.21 3.77
N ARG A 385 -3.98 -3.20 3.21
CA ARG A 385 -3.33 -4.33 2.51
C ARG A 385 -2.33 -5.08 3.36
N GLY A 386 -1.95 -4.51 4.51
CA GLY A 386 -1.01 -5.09 5.44
C GLY A 386 0.03 -4.10 5.93
N GLU A 387 1.18 -4.61 6.33
CA GLU A 387 2.27 -3.81 6.88
C GLU A 387 2.88 -2.87 5.83
N LEU A 388 2.69 -1.58 6.03
CA LEU A 388 3.36 -0.52 5.29
C LEU A 388 4.48 0.04 6.15
N GLY A 389 5.71 -0.01 5.64
CA GLY A 389 6.90 0.46 6.36
C GLY A 389 7.63 1.57 5.63
N CYS A 390 8.19 2.52 6.37
CA CYS A 390 9.04 3.58 5.83
C CYS A 390 10.38 3.61 6.57
N PHE A 391 11.46 3.43 5.83
CA PHE A 391 12.83 3.56 6.31
C PHE A 391 13.42 4.87 5.81
N ILE A 392 13.89 5.69 6.74
CA ILE A 392 14.51 6.99 6.42
C ILE A 392 15.87 7.07 7.09
N VAL A 393 16.86 7.51 6.30
CA VAL A 393 18.19 7.91 6.78
C VAL A 393 18.32 9.42 6.61
N SER A 394 18.70 10.12 7.67
CA SER A 394 18.98 11.56 7.66
C SER A 394 20.47 11.82 7.88
N ASP A 395 21.02 12.77 7.13
CA ASP A 395 22.41 13.27 7.25
C ASP A 395 22.47 14.64 7.94
N GLY A 396 21.41 15.09 8.60
CA GLY A 396 21.33 16.41 9.22
C GLY A 396 20.84 17.51 8.27
N SER A 397 20.53 17.19 7.03
CA SER A 397 20.00 18.13 6.03
C SER A 397 18.48 18.28 6.13
N SER A 398 17.89 19.05 5.21
CA SER A 398 16.45 19.22 5.10
C SER A 398 15.78 18.18 4.18
N LYS A 399 16.56 17.27 3.61
CA LYS A 399 16.11 16.19 2.72
C LYS A 399 16.55 14.85 3.29
N PRO A 400 15.80 13.77 3.07
CA PRO A 400 16.27 12.43 3.38
C PRO A 400 17.53 12.08 2.55
N TYR A 401 18.56 11.52 3.18
CA TYR A 401 19.70 10.95 2.48
C TYR A 401 19.30 9.66 1.74
N ARG A 402 18.47 8.83 2.40
CA ARG A 402 17.88 7.63 1.83
C ARG A 402 16.45 7.48 2.31
N MET A 403 15.57 7.13 1.38
CA MET A 403 14.19 6.76 1.67
C MET A 403 13.90 5.42 1.02
N HIS A 404 13.33 4.48 1.79
CA HIS A 404 12.86 3.20 1.27
C HIS A 404 11.50 2.87 1.89
N VAL A 405 10.60 2.34 1.08
CA VAL A 405 9.25 1.99 1.51
C VAL A 405 9.00 0.50 1.30
N ARG A 406 8.60 -0.19 2.36
CA ARG A 406 8.06 -1.54 2.27
C ARG A 406 6.58 -1.46 1.95
N GLY A 407 6.22 -1.72 0.70
CA GLY A 407 4.82 -1.81 0.27
C GLY A 407 4.24 -3.20 0.51
N PRO A 408 3.07 -3.31 1.17
CA PRO A 408 2.44 -4.60 1.39
C PRO A 408 1.99 -5.28 0.10
N SER A 409 1.53 -4.53 -0.89
CA SER A 409 1.10 -5.09 -2.19
C SER A 409 2.25 -5.77 -2.93
N PHE A 410 3.48 -5.25 -2.82
CA PHE A 410 4.67 -5.87 -3.42
C PHE A 410 4.94 -7.25 -2.82
N CYS A 411 4.92 -7.36 -1.48
CA CYS A 411 5.14 -8.62 -0.78
C CYS A 411 4.00 -9.63 -1.05
N ASN A 412 2.74 -9.15 -1.01
CA ASN A 412 1.58 -10.00 -1.25
C ASN A 412 1.56 -10.54 -2.69
N LEU A 413 2.00 -9.75 -3.67
CA LEU A 413 2.06 -10.16 -5.07
C LEU A 413 3.10 -11.28 -5.32
N GLN A 414 4.14 -11.36 -4.50
CA GLN A 414 5.13 -12.44 -4.59
C GLN A 414 4.53 -13.83 -4.31
N ALA A 415 3.43 -13.91 -3.56
CA ALA A 415 2.72 -15.16 -3.31
C ALA A 415 1.81 -15.59 -4.48
N LEU A 416 1.63 -14.75 -5.51
CA LEU A 416 0.75 -15.04 -6.63
C LEU A 416 1.05 -16.34 -7.36
N PRO A 417 2.32 -16.72 -7.63
CA PRO A 417 2.65 -18.01 -8.21
C PRO A 417 2.10 -19.20 -7.41
N VAL A 418 2.17 -19.16 -6.08
CA VAL A 418 1.65 -20.22 -5.21
C VAL A 418 0.12 -20.26 -5.26
N VAL A 419 -0.53 -19.13 -5.18
CA VAL A 419 -2.00 -19.01 -5.16
C VAL A 419 -2.63 -19.50 -6.46
N MET A 420 -1.92 -19.39 -7.59
CA MET A 420 -2.43 -19.72 -8.92
C MET A 420 -1.99 -21.09 -9.42
N SER A 421 -0.92 -21.69 -8.87
CA SER A 421 -0.40 -23.00 -9.36
C SER A 421 -1.44 -24.11 -9.21
N ASP A 422 -1.47 -24.99 -10.21
CA ASP A 422 -2.35 -26.16 -10.28
C ASP A 422 -3.85 -25.85 -10.20
N SER A 423 -4.23 -24.61 -10.51
CA SER A 423 -5.62 -24.16 -10.56
C SER A 423 -6.08 -23.87 -11.99
N PRO A 424 -7.38 -23.94 -12.27
CA PRO A 424 -7.91 -23.50 -13.56
C PRO A 424 -7.65 -22.00 -13.79
N ILE A 425 -7.35 -21.59 -15.02
CA ILE A 425 -7.14 -20.17 -15.37
C ILE A 425 -8.33 -19.30 -15.01
N ALA A 426 -9.53 -19.87 -14.98
CA ALA A 426 -10.73 -19.16 -14.56
C ALA A 426 -10.67 -18.70 -13.08
N ASP A 427 -9.92 -19.40 -12.23
CA ASP A 427 -9.76 -19.07 -10.80
C ASP A 427 -8.64 -18.05 -10.57
N ALA A 428 -7.73 -17.89 -11.55
CA ALA A 428 -6.65 -16.89 -11.51
C ALA A 428 -7.15 -15.47 -11.25
N VAL A 429 -8.26 -15.09 -11.87
CA VAL A 429 -8.87 -13.78 -11.70
C VAL A 429 -9.31 -13.54 -10.24
N ALA A 430 -9.96 -14.55 -9.63
CA ALA A 430 -10.39 -14.50 -8.25
C ALA A 430 -9.17 -14.45 -7.29
N ALA A 431 -8.13 -15.22 -7.60
CA ALA A 431 -6.89 -15.25 -6.84
C ALA A 431 -6.20 -13.89 -6.82
N ILE A 432 -6.01 -13.25 -7.98
CA ILE A 432 -5.41 -11.91 -8.10
C ILE A 432 -6.24 -10.88 -7.34
N ALA A 433 -7.55 -10.82 -7.59
CA ALA A 433 -8.45 -9.86 -6.94
C ALA A 433 -8.45 -9.99 -5.41
N SER A 434 -8.27 -11.21 -4.88
CA SER A 434 -8.25 -11.45 -3.43
C SER A 434 -7.04 -10.86 -2.71
N LEU A 435 -5.88 -10.83 -3.37
CA LEU A 435 -4.65 -10.23 -2.85
C LEU A 435 -4.71 -8.69 -2.87
N ASP A 436 -5.67 -8.11 -3.62
CA ASP A 436 -5.91 -6.67 -3.69
C ASP A 436 -4.64 -5.85 -4.01
N PRO A 437 -3.92 -6.17 -5.09
CA PRO A 437 -2.68 -5.46 -5.39
C PRO A 437 -2.98 -4.04 -5.92
N VAL A 438 -2.30 -3.05 -5.36
CA VAL A 438 -2.26 -1.68 -5.91
C VAL A 438 -0.92 -1.46 -6.54
N LEU A 439 -0.90 -1.24 -7.84
CA LEU A 439 0.35 -1.24 -8.62
C LEU A 439 1.22 -0.01 -8.36
N GLY A 440 0.63 1.09 -7.87
CA GLY A 440 1.42 2.22 -7.38
C GLY A 440 2.25 1.89 -6.13
N ASP A 441 1.77 0.97 -5.26
CA ASP A 441 2.53 0.45 -4.11
C ASP A 441 3.52 -0.64 -4.53
N VAL A 442 3.20 -1.41 -5.56
CA VAL A 442 4.08 -2.46 -6.11
C VAL A 442 5.29 -1.83 -6.79
N ASP A 443 5.07 -0.89 -7.68
CA ASP A 443 6.10 -0.33 -8.56
C ASP A 443 6.88 0.85 -7.95
N ARG A 444 6.28 1.62 -7.03
CA ARG A 444 6.84 2.76 -6.26
C ARG A 444 7.63 3.79 -7.04
#